data_3f13c58cb25dcc77693d6cdd23b37c6f
#
_entry.id   3f13c58cb25dcc77693d6cdd23b37c6f
#
_cell.length_a   1.000
_cell.length_b   1.000
_cell.length_c   1.000
_cell.angle_alpha   90.00
_cell.angle_beta   90.00
_cell.angle_gamma   90.00
#
_symmetry.space_group_name_H-M   'P 1'
#
loop_
_entity.id
_entity.type
_entity.pdbx_description
1 polymer ?
#
loop_
_entity_poly.entity_id
_entity_poly.type
_entity_poly.pdbx_seq_one_letter_code
_entity_poly.pdbx_strand_id
1 'polypeptide(L)'
;MTVAVLVTTGAVACDSVKTTLLEAKDPDIIDPSSVQSPAGATAVRQGALSRFRLATVGSGNAGSEGTWLLGGLLADEWSTSSTFVQNDEADERQISTANSSVDGSLRALYRVPTSANQAIELLNKWKPTPASDIAEMYFIRGFAQMQLAQDFCNGIPLSDAAGDAVILGTPLPITDVFTTALASYDSAIALSSATDAATVAINRAAKIGKARALIGLNRLAEAATLVAGIPTTYTYDVTSSLTGGSNGIWNQAQSQRRYTVGDSLEGNARNLLVKNATPFFSLKDPRLPVAYTVSSNGKDTTKSQDGATFSRTTSLYGQTSSIAAVNGIDARLVEAEAALAAGNAAGMLSILNTLRATTIVLVAPSPNASGTHPGLTYTANALPALADPGSADARINLLFREKAFWTFTRGQRLGDLRRLVRQYKRTADQVYPIGSHYRGATYGADVTLPITTGESNGNPNFKGCLDKNP
;
A
#
# COMPACT_ATOMS: atom_id res chain seq x y z
N MET A 1 79.38 -25.12 31.27
CA MET A 1 78.95 -25.14 29.86
C MET A 1 77.58 -25.78 29.84
N THR A 2 76.55 -24.97 29.79
CA THR A 2 75.15 -25.45 29.75
C THR A 2 74.48 -24.81 28.55
N VAL A 3 74.11 -25.64 27.56
CA VAL A 3 73.52 -25.21 26.30
C VAL A 3 72.03 -25.02 26.50
N ALA A 4 71.55 -23.81 26.20
CA ALA A 4 70.11 -23.50 26.13
C ALA A 4 69.57 -23.91 24.76
N VAL A 5 68.61 -24.83 24.73
CA VAL A 5 67.80 -25.16 23.53
C VAL A 5 66.56 -24.30 23.53
N LEU A 6 66.51 -23.42 22.59
CA LEU A 6 65.31 -22.57 22.36
C LEU A 6 64.30 -23.35 21.52
N VAL A 7 63.11 -23.58 22.07
CA VAL A 7 61.97 -24.19 21.37
C VAL A 7 61.23 -23.10 20.62
N THR A 8 61.32 -23.07 19.30
CA THR A 8 60.45 -22.27 18.40
C THR A 8 59.37 -23.14 17.77
N THR A 9 58.27 -23.34 18.51
CA THR A 9 57.05 -23.92 17.95
C THR A 9 55.84 -23.12 18.47
N GLY A 10 55.35 -22.19 17.68
CA GLY A 10 54.16 -21.43 18.13
C GLY A 10 53.64 -20.34 17.19
N ALA A 11 53.77 -20.50 15.86
CA ALA A 11 53.30 -19.45 14.98
C ALA A 11 52.35 -19.92 13.82
N VAL A 12 51.97 -21.21 13.79
CA VAL A 12 51.16 -21.72 12.67
C VAL A 12 49.70 -22.02 13.06
N ALA A 13 49.33 -21.93 14.34
CA ALA A 13 47.98 -22.28 14.79
C ALA A 13 46.98 -21.10 14.82
N CYS A 14 47.41 -19.87 14.55
CA CYS A 14 46.52 -18.70 14.64
C CYS A 14 45.82 -18.30 13.32
N ASP A 15 46.38 -18.72 12.16
CA ASP A 15 45.78 -18.31 10.87
C ASP A 15 44.52 -19.16 10.48
N SER A 16 44.53 -20.46 10.82
CA SER A 16 43.36 -21.31 10.49
C SER A 16 42.14 -21.05 11.41
N VAL A 17 42.36 -20.55 12.64
CA VAL A 17 41.30 -20.19 13.55
C VAL A 17 40.69 -18.81 13.22
N LYS A 18 41.50 -17.90 12.70
CA LYS A 18 41.04 -16.58 12.24
C LYS A 18 40.17 -16.66 11.01
N THR A 19 40.45 -17.50 10.04
CA THR A 19 39.64 -17.67 8.83
C THR A 19 38.28 -18.29 9.14
N THR A 20 38.22 -19.28 10.04
CA THR A 20 36.94 -19.95 10.39
C THR A 20 36.05 -19.09 11.30
N LEU A 21 36.62 -18.21 12.13
CA LEU A 21 35.85 -17.29 13.00
C LEU A 21 35.39 -16.01 12.26
N LEU A 22 36.08 -15.62 11.18
CA LEU A 22 35.72 -14.47 10.35
C LEU A 22 34.76 -14.86 9.19
N GLU A 23 34.54 -16.14 8.97
CA GLU A 23 33.50 -16.68 8.09
C GLU A 23 32.16 -16.92 8.81
N ALA A 24 31.89 -16.21 9.92
CA ALA A 24 30.56 -16.19 10.49
C ALA A 24 29.61 -15.62 9.42
N LYS A 25 28.97 -16.50 8.65
CA LYS A 25 27.90 -16.14 7.71
C LYS A 25 26.83 -15.46 8.54
N ASP A 26 26.54 -14.22 8.21
CA ASP A 26 25.39 -13.52 8.77
C ASP A 26 24.15 -14.39 8.52
N PRO A 27 23.49 -14.90 9.56
CA PRO A 27 22.32 -15.79 9.39
C PRO A 27 21.18 -15.11 8.64
N ASP A 28 21.20 -13.79 8.50
CA ASP A 28 20.22 -13.03 7.73
C ASP A 28 20.56 -12.94 6.23
N ILE A 29 21.77 -13.35 5.82
CA ILE A 29 22.17 -13.42 4.41
C ILE A 29 21.92 -14.85 3.90
N ILE A 30 20.90 -14.99 3.06
CA ILE A 30 20.64 -16.25 2.34
C ILE A 30 21.77 -16.45 1.32
N ASP A 31 22.60 -17.48 1.53
CA ASP A 31 23.61 -17.86 0.56
C ASP A 31 22.93 -18.22 -0.78
N PRO A 32 23.31 -17.55 -1.91
CA PRO A 32 22.74 -17.85 -3.22
C PRO A 32 22.79 -19.34 -3.59
N SER A 33 23.78 -20.07 -3.13
CA SER A 33 23.91 -21.53 -3.37
C SER A 33 22.83 -22.34 -2.62
N SER A 34 22.36 -21.88 -1.48
CA SER A 34 21.37 -22.58 -0.66
C SER A 34 19.96 -22.55 -1.24
N VAL A 35 19.68 -21.61 -2.14
CA VAL A 35 18.34 -21.46 -2.78
C VAL A 35 18.26 -22.13 -4.16
N GLN A 36 19.33 -22.76 -4.65
CA GLN A 36 19.38 -23.43 -5.94
C GLN A 36 18.69 -24.80 -5.88
N SER A 37 17.38 -24.80 -5.56
CA SER A 37 16.53 -25.98 -5.44
C SER A 37 15.05 -25.63 -5.54
N PRO A 38 14.14 -26.58 -5.79
CA PRO A 38 12.68 -26.34 -5.75
C PRO A 38 12.19 -25.77 -4.42
N ALA A 39 12.75 -26.20 -3.30
CA ALA A 39 12.45 -25.69 -1.96
C ALA A 39 12.97 -24.25 -1.79
N GLY A 40 14.19 -23.97 -2.25
CA GLY A 40 14.77 -22.63 -2.25
C GLY A 40 13.97 -21.63 -3.11
N ALA A 41 13.57 -22.03 -4.32
CA ALA A 41 12.69 -21.22 -5.17
C ALA A 41 11.36 -20.88 -4.48
N THR A 42 10.78 -21.87 -3.78
CA THR A 42 9.55 -21.63 -2.98
C THR A 42 9.79 -20.66 -1.83
N ALA A 43 10.90 -20.79 -1.11
CA ALA A 43 11.26 -19.90 0.00
C ALA A 43 11.47 -18.44 -0.47
N VAL A 44 12.17 -18.25 -1.59
CA VAL A 44 12.38 -16.90 -2.17
C VAL A 44 11.06 -16.28 -2.64
N ARG A 45 10.14 -17.07 -3.24
CA ARG A 45 8.77 -16.60 -3.54
C ARG A 45 8.05 -16.13 -2.28
N GLN A 46 8.09 -16.88 -1.18
CA GLN A 46 7.46 -16.48 0.08
C GLN A 46 8.11 -15.19 0.64
N GLY A 47 9.42 -15.05 0.50
CA GLY A 47 10.15 -13.82 0.83
C GLY A 47 9.64 -12.62 0.02
N ALA A 48 9.41 -12.77 -1.28
CA ALA A 48 8.86 -11.71 -2.14
C ALA A 48 7.43 -11.31 -1.71
N LEU A 49 6.57 -12.27 -1.37
CA LEU A 49 5.23 -12.01 -0.83
C LEU A 49 5.28 -11.28 0.53
N SER A 50 6.24 -11.64 1.39
CA SER A 50 6.44 -10.92 2.66
C SER A 50 6.88 -9.47 2.43
N ARG A 51 7.77 -9.21 1.46
CA ARG A 51 8.15 -7.83 1.07
C ARG A 51 6.98 -7.06 0.48
N PHE A 52 6.14 -7.70 -0.31
CA PHE A 52 4.91 -7.09 -0.82
C PHE A 52 3.96 -6.68 0.32
N ARG A 53 3.80 -7.53 1.34
CA ARG A 53 3.03 -7.20 2.54
C ARG A 53 3.63 -5.98 3.26
N LEU A 54 4.95 -5.96 3.48
CA LEU A 54 5.62 -4.85 4.15
C LEU A 54 5.48 -3.54 3.37
N ALA A 55 5.57 -3.58 2.05
CA ALA A 55 5.45 -2.41 1.20
C ALA A 55 4.02 -1.81 1.20
N THR A 56 2.99 -2.66 1.33
CA THR A 56 1.58 -2.25 1.28
C THR A 56 1.03 -1.91 2.66
N VAL A 57 0.84 -2.92 3.51
CA VAL A 57 0.22 -2.74 4.84
C VAL A 57 1.21 -2.37 5.94
N GLY A 58 2.51 -2.46 5.65
CA GLY A 58 3.55 -2.15 6.63
C GLY A 58 3.78 -3.26 7.65
N SER A 59 4.52 -2.90 8.69
CA SER A 59 4.76 -3.72 9.87
C SER A 59 4.36 -2.98 11.15
N GLY A 60 4.45 -3.67 12.29
CA GLY A 60 4.18 -3.08 13.58
C GLY A 60 5.26 -2.14 14.10
N ASN A 61 6.41 -2.04 13.43
CA ASN A 61 7.53 -1.23 13.90
C ASN A 61 7.42 0.22 13.41
N ALA A 62 7.95 1.14 14.20
CA ALA A 62 8.08 2.53 13.83
C ALA A 62 8.99 2.68 12.59
N GLY A 63 8.64 3.57 11.66
CA GLY A 63 9.37 3.77 10.41
C GLY A 63 9.20 2.63 9.40
N SER A 64 8.21 1.77 9.61
CA SER A 64 7.82 0.68 8.70
C SER A 64 6.36 0.78 8.34
N GLU A 65 5.84 1.98 8.29
CA GLU A 65 4.52 2.27 7.75
C GLU A 65 4.49 1.85 6.28
N GLY A 66 3.50 1.06 5.89
CA GLY A 66 3.28 0.75 4.49
C GLY A 66 2.79 1.97 3.72
N THR A 67 2.95 1.94 2.41
CA THR A 67 2.53 3.02 1.52
C THR A 67 1.06 3.38 1.69
N TRP A 68 0.22 2.40 2.02
CA TRP A 68 -1.21 2.63 2.21
C TRP A 68 -1.53 3.56 3.37
N LEU A 69 -0.78 3.48 4.47
CA LEU A 69 -0.95 4.42 5.59
C LEU A 69 -0.41 5.81 5.27
N LEU A 70 0.81 5.91 4.73
CA LEU A 70 1.42 7.21 4.41
C LEU A 70 0.68 7.94 3.29
N GLY A 71 0.29 7.23 2.23
CA GLY A 71 -0.56 7.77 1.18
C GLY A 71 -1.93 8.19 1.71
N GLY A 72 -2.45 7.44 2.69
CA GLY A 72 -3.72 7.76 3.37
C GLY A 72 -3.65 9.01 4.23
N LEU A 73 -2.50 9.31 4.88
CA LEU A 73 -2.30 10.58 5.60
C LEU A 73 -2.33 11.75 4.62
N LEU A 74 -1.53 11.70 3.56
CA LEU A 74 -1.45 12.76 2.56
C LEU A 74 -2.80 13.00 1.86
N ALA A 75 -3.65 11.97 1.82
CA ALA A 75 -4.91 11.97 1.06
C ALA A 75 -6.15 12.32 1.87
N ASP A 76 -6.16 12.28 3.18
CA ASP A 76 -7.31 12.46 4.08
C ASP A 76 -7.97 11.20 4.67
N GLU A 77 -7.50 9.99 4.36
CA GLU A 77 -8.06 8.77 4.98
C GLU A 77 -7.74 8.69 6.48
N TRP A 78 -6.54 9.13 6.82
CA TRP A 78 -6.00 9.15 8.18
C TRP A 78 -5.59 10.55 8.58
N SER A 79 -5.65 10.83 9.88
CA SER A 79 -5.00 11.99 10.49
C SER A 79 -3.90 11.51 11.44
N THR A 80 -2.80 12.23 11.54
CA THR A 80 -1.73 11.90 12.46
C THR A 80 -2.20 11.99 13.91
N SER A 81 -1.78 11.05 14.73
CA SER A 81 -1.90 11.10 16.20
C SER A 81 -0.63 10.50 16.85
N SER A 82 0.46 10.63 16.11
CA SER A 82 1.80 10.15 16.43
C SER A 82 2.61 11.18 17.21
N THR A 83 3.73 10.73 17.77
CA THR A 83 4.81 11.58 18.27
C THR A 83 5.92 11.77 17.23
N PHE A 84 5.74 11.23 16.02
CA PHE A 84 6.73 11.33 14.95
C PHE A 84 6.40 12.49 14.02
N VAL A 85 7.31 13.44 13.93
CA VAL A 85 7.20 14.59 13.01
C VAL A 85 7.05 14.14 11.54
N GLN A 86 7.59 12.98 11.18
CA GLN A 86 7.48 12.40 9.84
C GLN A 86 6.03 12.12 9.44
N ASN A 87 5.20 11.68 10.40
CA ASN A 87 3.78 11.45 10.15
C ASN A 87 3.03 12.79 10.07
N ASP A 88 3.43 13.77 10.91
CA ASP A 88 2.85 15.11 10.88
C ASP A 88 3.12 15.79 9.53
N GLU A 89 4.36 15.73 9.02
CA GLU A 89 4.72 16.25 7.70
C GLU A 89 3.84 15.69 6.57
N ALA A 90 3.51 14.38 6.63
CA ALA A 90 2.67 13.74 5.61
C ALA A 90 1.21 14.22 5.70
N ASP A 91 0.65 14.28 6.92
CA ASP A 91 -0.72 14.76 7.16
C ASP A 91 -0.86 16.25 6.84
N GLU A 92 0.12 17.06 7.23
CA GLU A 92 0.17 18.49 6.96
C GLU A 92 0.48 18.84 5.49
N ARG A 93 0.77 17.84 4.63
CA ARG A 93 1.14 18.06 3.22
C ARG A 93 2.38 18.94 3.05
N GLN A 94 3.38 18.77 3.93
CA GLN A 94 4.66 19.52 3.94
C GLN A 94 5.82 18.55 4.16
N ILE A 95 6.04 17.64 3.19
CA ILE A 95 6.91 16.50 3.37
C ILE A 95 8.35 16.82 3.01
N SER A 96 9.25 16.69 3.99
CA SER A 96 10.69 16.78 3.76
C SER A 96 11.21 15.60 2.92
N THR A 97 12.16 15.86 2.02
CA THR A 97 12.87 14.80 1.29
C THR A 97 13.75 13.94 2.22
N ALA A 98 14.01 14.39 3.44
CA ALA A 98 14.69 13.62 4.48
C ALA A 98 13.73 12.84 5.40
N ASN A 99 12.43 12.81 5.09
CA ASN A 99 11.43 12.09 5.87
C ASN A 99 11.72 10.59 5.90
N SER A 100 12.07 10.07 7.09
CA SER A 100 12.51 8.68 7.26
C SER A 100 11.36 7.66 7.12
N SER A 101 10.12 8.02 7.44
CA SER A 101 8.96 7.14 7.24
C SER A 101 8.66 6.97 5.75
N VAL A 102 8.73 8.06 4.98
CA VAL A 102 8.59 8.01 3.51
C VAL A 102 9.75 7.23 2.89
N ASP A 103 10.99 7.43 3.36
CA ASP A 103 12.17 6.67 2.89
C ASP A 103 12.01 5.16 3.13
N GLY A 104 11.56 4.78 4.32
CA GLY A 104 11.29 3.37 4.67
C GLY A 104 10.24 2.74 3.75
N SER A 105 9.15 3.45 3.47
CA SER A 105 8.07 3.00 2.58
C SER A 105 8.52 2.92 1.11
N LEU A 106 9.27 3.91 0.63
CA LEU A 106 9.84 3.92 -0.72
C LEU A 106 10.78 2.73 -0.93
N ARG A 107 11.71 2.51 -0.01
CA ARG A 107 12.63 1.37 -0.07
C ARG A 107 11.90 0.03 -0.01
N ALA A 108 10.83 -0.07 0.79
CA ALA A 108 10.01 -1.28 0.81
C ALA A 108 9.38 -1.56 -0.55
N LEU A 109 8.83 -0.53 -1.23
CA LEU A 109 8.29 -0.67 -2.59
C LEU A 109 9.36 -1.07 -3.62
N TYR A 110 10.54 -0.45 -3.60
CA TYR A 110 11.63 -0.79 -4.53
C TYR A 110 12.14 -2.23 -4.36
N ARG A 111 12.06 -2.79 -3.15
CA ARG A 111 12.47 -4.17 -2.89
C ARG A 111 11.51 -5.21 -3.44
N VAL A 112 10.26 -4.87 -3.72
CA VAL A 112 9.27 -5.84 -4.25
C VAL A 112 9.63 -6.28 -5.66
N PRO A 113 9.88 -5.40 -6.65
CA PRO A 113 10.28 -5.80 -7.99
C PRO A 113 11.54 -6.66 -8.02
N THR A 114 12.59 -6.27 -7.30
CA THR A 114 13.85 -7.02 -7.22
C THR A 114 13.63 -8.42 -6.65
N SER A 115 12.89 -8.54 -5.53
CA SER A 115 12.60 -9.84 -4.92
C SER A 115 11.70 -10.71 -5.81
N ALA A 116 10.76 -10.10 -6.53
CA ALA A 116 9.92 -10.79 -7.50
C ALA A 116 10.75 -11.32 -8.68
N ASN A 117 11.70 -10.53 -9.20
CA ASN A 117 12.60 -10.95 -10.29
C ASN A 117 13.47 -12.15 -9.87
N GLN A 118 14.04 -12.11 -8.67
CA GLN A 118 14.81 -13.24 -8.11
C GLN A 118 13.94 -14.50 -7.97
N ALA A 119 12.69 -14.35 -7.49
CA ALA A 119 11.77 -15.46 -7.39
C ALA A 119 11.37 -16.02 -8.77
N ILE A 120 11.12 -15.17 -9.76
CA ILE A 120 10.82 -15.56 -11.15
C ILE A 120 11.97 -16.38 -11.75
N GLU A 121 13.21 -15.93 -11.59
CA GLU A 121 14.38 -16.64 -12.07
C GLU A 121 14.49 -18.04 -11.46
N LEU A 122 14.42 -18.14 -10.13
CA LEU A 122 14.55 -19.41 -9.42
C LEU A 122 13.37 -20.35 -9.70
N LEU A 123 12.13 -19.83 -9.78
CA LEU A 123 10.97 -20.64 -10.12
C LEU A 123 11.07 -21.19 -11.54
N ASN A 124 11.44 -20.36 -12.53
CA ASN A 124 11.65 -20.84 -13.90
C ASN A 124 12.69 -21.94 -13.99
N LYS A 125 13.75 -21.85 -13.21
CA LYS A 125 14.86 -22.82 -13.24
C LYS A 125 14.55 -24.10 -12.46
N TRP A 126 13.94 -24.00 -11.28
CA TRP A 126 13.85 -25.10 -10.33
C TRP A 126 12.44 -25.62 -10.07
N LYS A 127 11.40 -24.79 -10.29
CA LYS A 127 10.01 -25.13 -10.05
C LYS A 127 9.08 -24.41 -11.02
N PRO A 128 9.16 -24.68 -12.34
CA PRO A 128 8.37 -23.95 -13.35
C PRO A 128 6.86 -24.23 -13.29
N THR A 129 6.43 -25.17 -12.48
CA THR A 129 5.03 -25.53 -12.29
C THR A 129 4.65 -25.51 -10.80
N PRO A 130 3.45 -24.98 -10.45
CA PRO A 130 2.47 -24.39 -11.36
C PRO A 130 2.91 -23.01 -11.87
N ALA A 131 2.55 -22.66 -13.11
CA ALA A 131 2.88 -21.35 -13.70
C ALA A 131 2.25 -20.17 -12.98
N SER A 132 1.17 -20.42 -12.22
CA SER A 132 0.54 -19.41 -11.35
C SER A 132 1.48 -18.86 -10.27
N ASP A 133 2.45 -19.64 -9.78
CA ASP A 133 3.45 -19.17 -8.82
C ASP A 133 4.34 -18.08 -9.44
N ILE A 134 4.71 -18.23 -10.72
CA ILE A 134 5.50 -17.25 -11.48
C ILE A 134 4.63 -16.04 -11.86
N ALA A 135 3.39 -16.29 -12.30
CA ALA A 135 2.42 -15.25 -12.63
C ALA A 135 2.16 -14.33 -11.42
N GLU A 136 2.10 -14.87 -10.22
CA GLU A 136 1.93 -14.09 -8.98
C GLU A 136 3.13 -13.16 -8.72
N MET A 137 4.34 -13.58 -9.01
CA MET A 137 5.53 -12.73 -8.89
C MET A 137 5.49 -11.55 -9.88
N TYR A 138 5.04 -11.80 -11.11
CA TYR A 138 4.80 -10.72 -12.06
C TYR A 138 3.68 -9.78 -11.61
N PHE A 139 2.61 -10.31 -11.00
CA PHE A 139 1.53 -9.50 -10.44
C PHE A 139 2.02 -8.55 -9.34
N ILE A 140 2.75 -9.04 -8.32
CA ILE A 140 3.23 -8.18 -7.22
C ILE A 140 4.28 -7.18 -7.69
N ARG A 141 5.10 -7.53 -8.70
CA ARG A 141 6.03 -6.61 -9.36
C ARG A 141 5.27 -5.45 -10.01
N GLY A 142 4.26 -5.77 -10.81
CA GLY A 142 3.42 -4.76 -11.46
C GLY A 142 2.66 -3.89 -10.45
N PHE A 143 2.21 -4.48 -9.35
CA PHE A 143 1.53 -3.75 -8.28
C PHE A 143 2.45 -2.71 -7.63
N ALA A 144 3.68 -3.08 -7.28
CA ALA A 144 4.63 -2.15 -6.67
C ALA A 144 5.02 -1.01 -7.65
N GLN A 145 5.24 -1.33 -8.93
CA GLN A 145 5.50 -0.32 -9.97
C GLN A 145 4.31 0.64 -10.15
N MET A 146 3.09 0.11 -10.19
CA MET A 146 1.88 0.94 -10.24
C MET A 146 1.74 1.82 -9.00
N GLN A 147 1.99 1.29 -7.80
CA GLN A 147 1.88 2.04 -6.54
C GLN A 147 2.93 3.17 -6.48
N LEU A 148 4.16 2.93 -6.95
CA LEU A 148 5.17 3.99 -7.11
C LEU A 148 4.63 5.14 -7.97
N ALA A 149 4.07 4.84 -9.15
CA ALA A 149 3.52 5.85 -10.05
C ALA A 149 2.28 6.56 -9.46
N GLN A 150 1.50 5.87 -8.62
CA GLN A 150 0.33 6.45 -7.97
C GLN A 150 0.68 7.42 -6.84
N ASP A 151 1.70 7.14 -6.04
CA ASP A 151 1.94 7.83 -4.78
C ASP A 151 3.10 8.82 -4.83
N PHE A 152 4.13 8.53 -5.62
CA PHE A 152 5.36 9.32 -5.60
C PHE A 152 5.41 10.39 -6.69
N CYS A 153 6.29 11.35 -6.52
CA CYS A 153 6.52 12.43 -7.47
C CYS A 153 7.03 11.90 -8.82
N ASN A 154 6.88 12.70 -9.86
CA ASN A 154 7.35 12.38 -11.20
C ASN A 154 8.88 12.27 -11.23
N GLY A 155 9.42 11.29 -11.96
CA GLY A 155 10.86 11.05 -12.03
C GLY A 155 11.32 9.86 -11.17
N ILE A 156 10.61 8.74 -11.23
CA ILE A 156 10.88 7.54 -10.43
C ILE A 156 11.98 6.71 -11.10
N PRO A 157 13.14 6.50 -10.46
CA PRO A 157 14.13 5.55 -10.95
C PRO A 157 13.68 4.12 -10.63
N LEU A 158 13.60 3.27 -11.64
CA LEU A 158 13.37 1.84 -11.45
C LEU A 158 14.71 1.11 -11.50
N SER A 159 15.33 0.96 -10.34
CA SER A 159 16.57 0.20 -10.16
C SER A 159 16.27 -1.28 -10.00
N ASP A 160 17.22 -2.15 -10.38
CA ASP A 160 17.10 -3.61 -10.25
C ASP A 160 18.45 -4.22 -9.83
N ALA A 161 18.44 -5.51 -9.51
CA ALA A 161 19.61 -6.31 -9.26
C ALA A 161 19.57 -7.56 -10.15
N ALA A 162 20.56 -7.71 -11.02
CA ALA A 162 20.72 -8.88 -11.88
C ALA A 162 21.99 -9.65 -11.45
N GLY A 163 21.80 -10.81 -10.82
CA GLY A 163 22.90 -11.54 -10.18
C GLY A 163 23.56 -10.66 -9.11
N ASP A 164 24.88 -10.48 -9.21
CA ASP A 164 25.67 -9.64 -8.29
C ASP A 164 25.73 -8.16 -8.72
N ALA A 165 25.13 -7.80 -9.86
CA ALA A 165 25.17 -6.43 -10.40
C ALA A 165 23.97 -5.62 -9.94
N VAL A 166 24.21 -4.40 -9.45
CA VAL A 166 23.18 -3.40 -9.20
C VAL A 166 23.00 -2.54 -10.44
N ILE A 167 21.79 -2.51 -10.98
CA ILE A 167 21.42 -1.68 -12.14
C ILE A 167 20.66 -0.47 -11.61
N LEU A 168 21.32 0.69 -11.60
CA LEU A 168 20.75 1.95 -11.12
C LEU A 168 19.90 2.58 -12.23
N GLY A 169 18.60 2.74 -11.96
CA GLY A 169 17.63 3.34 -12.86
C GLY A 169 17.85 4.85 -13.03
N THR A 170 17.44 5.36 -14.18
CA THR A 170 17.27 6.80 -14.43
C THR A 170 15.86 7.25 -14.06
N PRO A 171 15.64 8.53 -13.70
CA PRO A 171 14.31 9.06 -13.42
C PRO A 171 13.37 8.90 -14.61
N LEU A 172 12.28 8.18 -14.42
CA LEU A 172 11.24 7.92 -15.42
C LEU A 172 10.00 8.77 -15.14
N PRO A 173 9.34 9.32 -16.16
CA PRO A 173 7.99 9.89 -16.02
C PRO A 173 7.02 8.85 -15.46
N ILE A 174 6.04 9.28 -14.68
CA ILE A 174 5.02 8.38 -14.10
C ILE A 174 4.25 7.58 -15.17
N THR A 175 4.08 8.12 -16.38
CA THR A 175 3.49 7.42 -17.52
C THR A 175 4.29 6.19 -17.93
N ASP A 176 5.62 6.30 -17.90
CA ASP A 176 6.53 5.20 -18.26
C ASP A 176 6.57 4.15 -17.16
N VAL A 177 6.48 4.58 -15.90
CA VAL A 177 6.36 3.66 -14.76
C VAL A 177 5.04 2.89 -14.80
N PHE A 178 3.92 3.54 -15.10
CA PHE A 178 2.65 2.84 -15.36
C PHE A 178 2.77 1.86 -16.54
N THR A 179 3.45 2.26 -17.63
CA THR A 179 3.66 1.38 -18.80
C THR A 179 4.51 0.16 -18.43
N THR A 180 5.53 0.33 -17.59
CA THR A 180 6.32 -0.78 -17.05
C THR A 180 5.47 -1.72 -16.18
N ALA A 181 4.55 -1.16 -15.39
CA ALA A 181 3.60 -1.96 -14.62
C ALA A 181 2.66 -2.76 -15.55
N LEU A 182 2.17 -2.16 -16.65
CA LEU A 182 1.36 -2.88 -17.64
C LEU A 182 2.09 -4.11 -18.20
N ALA A 183 3.37 -3.98 -18.56
CA ALA A 183 4.17 -5.10 -19.06
C ALA A 183 4.31 -6.23 -18.03
N SER A 184 4.45 -5.88 -16.74
CA SER A 184 4.46 -6.87 -15.66
C SER A 184 3.12 -7.60 -15.56
N TYR A 185 2.01 -6.89 -15.60
CA TYR A 185 0.68 -7.51 -15.58
C TYR A 185 0.40 -8.34 -16.83
N ASP A 186 0.88 -7.93 -18.00
CA ASP A 186 0.73 -8.72 -19.25
C ASP A 186 1.46 -10.06 -19.11
N SER A 187 2.66 -10.08 -18.54
CA SER A 187 3.38 -11.32 -18.25
C SER A 187 2.60 -12.22 -17.27
N ALA A 188 2.00 -11.63 -16.22
CA ALA A 188 1.16 -12.37 -15.28
C ALA A 188 -0.08 -12.98 -15.96
N ILE A 189 -0.75 -12.22 -16.82
CA ILE A 189 -1.94 -12.68 -17.56
C ILE A 189 -1.58 -13.81 -18.53
N ALA A 190 -0.47 -13.67 -19.26
CA ALA A 190 -0.02 -14.68 -20.22
C ALA A 190 0.30 -16.02 -19.55
N LEU A 191 0.90 -15.99 -18.38
CA LEU A 191 1.24 -17.18 -17.58
C LEU A 191 0.05 -17.78 -16.82
N SER A 192 -1.08 -17.10 -16.78
CA SER A 192 -2.28 -17.51 -16.04
C SER A 192 -3.47 -17.82 -16.95
N SER A 193 -3.24 -18.55 -18.02
CA SER A 193 -4.27 -18.94 -19.01
C SER A 193 -5.00 -20.25 -18.70
N ALA A 194 -4.48 -21.08 -17.78
CA ALA A 194 -5.13 -22.32 -17.38
C ALA A 194 -6.41 -22.08 -16.57
N THR A 195 -7.24 -23.12 -16.43
CA THR A 195 -8.59 -23.04 -15.86
C THR A 195 -8.68 -23.50 -14.41
N ASP A 196 -7.58 -23.95 -13.80
CA ASP A 196 -7.57 -24.29 -12.38
C ASP A 196 -7.78 -23.04 -11.50
N ALA A 197 -8.29 -23.26 -10.29
CA ALA A 197 -8.74 -22.17 -9.41
C ALA A 197 -7.61 -21.17 -9.06
N ALA A 198 -6.38 -21.65 -8.83
CA ALA A 198 -5.26 -20.80 -8.46
C ALA A 198 -4.84 -19.91 -9.63
N THR A 199 -4.74 -20.49 -10.83
CA THR A 199 -4.40 -19.75 -12.06
C THR A 199 -5.46 -18.71 -12.40
N VAL A 200 -6.76 -19.09 -12.32
CA VAL A 200 -7.88 -18.14 -12.55
C VAL A 200 -7.85 -16.99 -11.52
N ALA A 201 -7.50 -17.29 -10.26
CA ALA A 201 -7.39 -16.24 -9.24
C ALA A 201 -6.30 -15.22 -9.59
N ILE A 202 -5.09 -15.66 -9.96
CA ILE A 202 -4.01 -14.75 -10.35
C ILE A 202 -4.31 -13.99 -11.64
N ASN A 203 -4.97 -14.62 -12.62
CA ASN A 203 -5.41 -13.94 -13.84
C ASN A 203 -6.34 -12.77 -13.52
N ARG A 204 -7.32 -12.97 -12.63
CA ARG A 204 -8.24 -11.92 -12.19
C ARG A 204 -7.49 -10.80 -11.44
N ALA A 205 -6.56 -11.16 -10.55
CA ALA A 205 -5.73 -10.18 -9.84
C ALA A 205 -4.95 -9.31 -10.82
N ALA A 206 -4.27 -9.92 -11.78
CA ALA A 206 -3.47 -9.23 -12.78
C ALA A 206 -4.32 -8.31 -13.67
N LYS A 207 -5.52 -8.74 -14.07
CA LYS A 207 -6.46 -7.92 -14.85
C LYS A 207 -6.94 -6.70 -14.07
N ILE A 208 -7.28 -6.83 -12.77
CA ILE A 208 -7.69 -5.68 -11.94
C ILE A 208 -6.50 -4.74 -11.72
N GLY A 209 -5.32 -5.27 -11.41
CA GLY A 209 -4.10 -4.46 -11.27
C GLY A 209 -3.76 -3.70 -12.56
N LYS A 210 -3.81 -4.38 -13.72
CA LYS A 210 -3.63 -3.75 -15.04
C LYS A 210 -4.67 -2.66 -15.29
N ALA A 211 -5.94 -2.91 -14.96
CA ALA A 211 -7.00 -1.91 -15.12
C ALA A 211 -6.74 -0.66 -14.26
N ARG A 212 -6.25 -0.82 -13.02
CA ARG A 212 -5.83 0.31 -12.18
C ARG A 212 -4.68 1.11 -12.80
N ALA A 213 -3.70 0.46 -13.42
CA ALA A 213 -2.62 1.14 -14.14
C ALA A 213 -3.15 1.86 -15.40
N LEU A 214 -4.07 1.24 -16.14
CA LEU A 214 -4.73 1.84 -17.31
C LEU A 214 -5.52 3.11 -16.95
N ILE A 215 -6.26 3.11 -15.84
CA ILE A 215 -6.95 4.34 -15.39
C ILE A 215 -5.94 5.43 -14.97
N GLY A 216 -4.79 5.04 -14.41
CA GLY A 216 -3.66 5.95 -14.17
C GLY A 216 -3.18 6.65 -15.45
N LEU A 217 -3.24 5.95 -16.59
CA LEU A 217 -2.95 6.44 -17.94
C LEU A 217 -4.14 7.07 -18.66
N ASN A 218 -5.29 7.24 -18.00
CA ASN A 218 -6.54 7.74 -18.58
C ASN A 218 -7.12 6.85 -19.70
N ARG A 219 -6.86 5.53 -19.69
CA ARG A 219 -7.33 4.53 -20.66
C ARG A 219 -8.55 3.78 -20.09
N LEU A 220 -9.60 4.52 -19.76
CA LEU A 220 -10.75 4.04 -18.98
C LEU A 220 -11.57 2.95 -19.70
N ALA A 221 -11.82 3.12 -20.98
CA ALA A 221 -12.61 2.14 -21.76
C ALA A 221 -11.92 0.77 -21.84
N GLU A 222 -10.60 0.77 -22.03
CA GLU A 222 -9.79 -0.45 -22.06
C GLU A 222 -9.77 -1.12 -20.68
N ALA A 223 -9.62 -0.33 -19.61
CA ALA A 223 -9.67 -0.82 -18.24
C ALA A 223 -10.99 -1.53 -17.94
N ALA A 224 -12.12 -0.93 -18.31
CA ALA A 224 -13.45 -1.51 -18.09
C ALA A 224 -13.63 -2.82 -18.88
N THR A 225 -13.20 -2.86 -20.14
CA THR A 225 -13.25 -4.08 -20.94
C THR A 225 -12.44 -5.22 -20.30
N LEU A 226 -11.28 -4.90 -19.76
CA LEU A 226 -10.37 -5.89 -19.16
C LEU A 226 -10.96 -6.56 -17.92
N VAL A 227 -11.72 -5.82 -17.10
CA VAL A 227 -12.29 -6.33 -15.85
C VAL A 227 -13.70 -6.87 -15.98
N ALA A 228 -14.31 -6.77 -17.18
CA ALA A 228 -15.64 -7.28 -17.42
C ALA A 228 -15.75 -8.77 -17.06
N GLY A 229 -16.84 -9.14 -16.37
CA GLY A 229 -17.10 -10.52 -15.97
C GLY A 229 -16.29 -11.02 -14.77
N ILE A 230 -15.42 -10.21 -14.15
CA ILE A 230 -14.79 -10.57 -12.87
C ILE A 230 -15.86 -10.51 -11.77
N PRO A 231 -16.06 -11.59 -10.98
CA PRO A 231 -17.07 -11.59 -9.91
C PRO A 231 -16.81 -10.49 -8.87
N THR A 232 -17.83 -9.82 -8.40
CA THR A 232 -17.73 -8.80 -7.33
C THR A 232 -17.20 -9.38 -6.02
N THR A 233 -17.41 -10.67 -5.77
CA THR A 233 -16.92 -11.40 -4.60
C THR A 233 -15.47 -11.85 -4.70
N TYR A 234 -14.82 -11.64 -5.85
CA TYR A 234 -13.42 -11.99 -6.01
C TYR A 234 -12.50 -11.13 -5.13
N THR A 235 -11.46 -11.74 -4.53
CA THR A 235 -10.41 -11.04 -3.78
C THR A 235 -9.04 -11.68 -3.99
N TYR A 236 -8.01 -10.85 -4.03
CA TYR A 236 -6.62 -11.25 -3.85
C TYR A 236 -6.05 -10.46 -2.67
N ASP A 237 -5.67 -11.18 -1.62
CA ASP A 237 -5.38 -10.60 -0.33
C ASP A 237 -3.88 -10.54 -0.01
N VAL A 238 -3.47 -9.44 0.59
CA VAL A 238 -2.24 -9.33 1.37
C VAL A 238 -2.51 -10.00 2.71
N THR A 239 -1.89 -11.16 2.93
CA THR A 239 -2.13 -11.98 4.12
C THR A 239 -1.32 -11.50 5.32
N SER A 240 -1.91 -11.59 6.51
CA SER A 240 -1.26 -11.32 7.80
C SER A 240 -1.46 -12.49 8.76
N SER A 241 -0.48 -12.72 9.64
CA SER A 241 -0.56 -13.76 10.66
C SER A 241 0.33 -13.41 11.85
N LEU A 242 0.15 -14.11 12.96
CA LEU A 242 1.00 -13.90 14.15
C LEU A 242 2.46 -14.30 13.90
N THR A 243 2.70 -15.32 13.07
CA THR A 243 4.04 -15.84 12.78
C THR A 243 4.67 -15.22 11.55
N GLY A 244 3.89 -14.93 10.50
CA GLY A 244 4.37 -14.34 9.25
C GLY A 244 4.38 -12.80 9.23
N GLY A 245 3.87 -12.18 10.29
CA GLY A 245 3.77 -10.74 10.49
C GLY A 245 2.34 -10.23 10.58
N SER A 246 2.08 -9.48 11.62
CA SER A 246 0.78 -8.85 11.91
C SER A 246 0.41 -7.82 10.85
N ASN A 247 -0.88 -7.51 10.77
CA ASN A 247 -1.41 -6.42 9.96
C ASN A 247 -0.85 -5.09 10.49
N GLY A 248 -0.02 -4.43 9.69
CA GLY A 248 0.64 -3.19 10.07
C GLY A 248 -0.33 -2.03 10.26
N ILE A 249 -1.42 -1.99 9.47
CA ILE A 249 -2.46 -0.95 9.60
C ILE A 249 -3.16 -1.08 10.95
N TRP A 250 -3.58 -2.31 11.33
CA TRP A 250 -4.11 -2.57 12.66
C TRP A 250 -3.12 -2.16 13.75
N ASN A 251 -1.85 -2.53 13.58
CA ASN A 251 -0.83 -2.22 14.57
C ASN A 251 -0.68 -0.70 14.77
N GLN A 252 -0.51 0.05 13.69
CA GLN A 252 -0.29 1.50 13.76
C GLN A 252 -1.54 2.27 14.20
N ALA A 253 -2.73 1.89 13.70
CA ALA A 253 -3.95 2.63 13.96
C ALA A 253 -4.64 2.22 15.28
N GLN A 254 -4.68 0.92 15.60
CA GLN A 254 -5.40 0.44 16.79
C GLN A 254 -4.48 0.15 17.97
N SER A 255 -3.40 -0.62 17.76
CA SER A 255 -2.48 -1.01 18.85
C SER A 255 -1.64 0.16 19.32
N GLN A 256 -0.91 0.81 18.42
CA GLN A 256 -0.04 1.95 18.71
C GLN A 256 -0.79 3.28 18.75
N ARG A 257 -1.95 3.38 18.10
CA ARG A 257 -2.78 4.60 18.04
C ARG A 257 -2.01 5.82 17.52
N ARG A 258 -1.17 5.61 16.50
CA ARG A 258 -0.42 6.66 15.82
C ARG A 258 -1.18 7.28 14.66
N TYR A 259 -2.18 6.56 14.17
CA TYR A 259 -3.08 6.96 13.10
C TYR A 259 -4.51 6.96 13.62
N THR A 260 -5.23 8.02 13.37
CA THR A 260 -6.65 8.13 13.69
C THR A 260 -7.44 8.33 12.40
N VAL A 261 -8.66 7.78 12.33
CA VAL A 261 -9.49 7.91 11.12
C VAL A 261 -9.72 9.39 10.81
N GLY A 262 -9.43 9.79 9.58
CA GLY A 262 -9.57 11.16 9.10
C GLY A 262 -11.02 11.67 9.10
N ASP A 263 -11.20 12.97 9.06
CA ASP A 263 -12.51 13.58 9.04
C ASP A 263 -12.48 15.03 8.52
N SER A 264 -13.62 15.53 8.11
CA SER A 264 -13.81 16.95 7.82
C SER A 264 -13.98 17.82 9.06
N LEU A 265 -14.23 17.22 10.24
CA LEU A 265 -14.29 17.89 11.53
C LEU A 265 -13.17 17.40 12.43
N GLU A 266 -12.15 18.22 12.59
CA GLU A 266 -10.94 17.88 13.31
C GLU A 266 -10.85 18.54 14.70
N GLY A 267 -9.80 18.16 15.46
CA GLY A 267 -9.64 18.55 16.85
C GLY A 267 -10.54 17.75 17.80
N ASN A 268 -10.22 17.74 19.10
CA ASN A 268 -10.96 16.95 20.07
C ASN A 268 -12.39 17.50 20.33
N ALA A 269 -12.58 18.80 20.23
CA ALA A 269 -13.91 19.41 20.26
C ALA A 269 -14.64 19.27 18.91
N ARG A 270 -13.99 18.80 17.85
CA ARG A 270 -14.49 18.57 16.51
C ARG A 270 -15.17 19.80 15.91
N ASN A 271 -14.60 20.95 16.15
CA ASN A 271 -15.10 22.25 15.68
C ASN A 271 -14.20 22.89 14.61
N LEU A 272 -13.04 22.28 14.28
CA LEU A 272 -12.18 22.73 13.20
C LEU A 272 -12.64 22.07 11.89
N LEU A 273 -13.21 22.88 10.99
CA LEU A 273 -13.59 22.41 9.66
C LEU A 273 -12.37 22.37 8.75
N VAL A 274 -12.02 21.19 8.27
CA VAL A 274 -11.01 20.98 7.25
C VAL A 274 -11.71 20.92 5.88
N LYS A 275 -11.49 21.94 5.08
CA LYS A 275 -12.11 22.03 3.76
C LYS A 275 -11.55 20.93 2.84
N ASN A 276 -12.42 20.32 2.05
CA ASN A 276 -12.21 19.21 1.12
C ASN A 276 -11.88 17.85 1.76
N ALA A 277 -11.63 17.76 3.06
CA ALA A 277 -11.44 16.48 3.70
C ALA A 277 -12.76 15.66 3.69
N THR A 278 -12.63 14.37 3.44
CA THR A 278 -13.77 13.45 3.47
C THR A 278 -14.18 13.17 4.92
N PRO A 279 -15.48 13.26 5.27
CA PRO A 279 -15.94 13.04 6.64
C PRO A 279 -16.00 11.54 7.01
N PHE A 280 -14.87 10.84 6.91
CA PHE A 280 -14.81 9.40 7.15
C PHE A 280 -15.32 9.00 8.53
N PHE A 281 -14.95 9.74 9.57
CA PHE A 281 -15.39 9.42 10.92
C PHE A 281 -16.82 9.94 11.21
N SER A 282 -17.13 11.19 10.84
CA SER A 282 -18.41 11.83 11.19
C SER A 282 -19.59 11.27 10.41
N LEU A 283 -19.37 10.83 9.17
CA LEU A 283 -20.45 10.31 8.33
C LEU A 283 -21.04 9.00 8.84
N LYS A 284 -20.28 8.24 9.63
CA LYS A 284 -20.68 6.90 10.10
C LYS A 284 -21.17 5.99 8.97
N ASP A 285 -20.48 6.06 7.84
CA ASP A 285 -20.81 5.23 6.69
C ASP A 285 -20.65 3.75 7.07
N PRO A 286 -21.67 2.93 6.82
CA PRO A 286 -21.64 1.53 7.18
C PRO A 286 -20.46 0.73 6.61
N ARG A 287 -19.87 1.12 5.49
CA ARG A 287 -18.69 0.47 4.91
C ARG A 287 -17.43 0.69 5.72
N LEU A 288 -17.43 1.69 6.59
CA LEU A 288 -16.32 2.04 7.47
C LEU A 288 -16.81 2.14 8.91
N PRO A 289 -16.90 1.03 9.65
CA PRO A 289 -17.30 1.04 11.04
C PRO A 289 -16.26 1.77 11.88
N VAL A 290 -16.63 2.89 12.47
CA VAL A 290 -15.75 3.79 13.22
C VAL A 290 -16.27 4.09 14.60
N ALA A 291 -15.36 4.17 15.56
CA ALA A 291 -15.66 4.53 16.93
C ALA A 291 -14.47 5.26 17.57
N TYR A 292 -14.70 5.89 18.73
CA TYR A 292 -13.59 6.26 19.60
C TYR A 292 -13.08 5.00 20.30
N THR A 293 -11.75 4.91 20.44
CA THR A 293 -11.15 3.91 21.33
C THR A 293 -11.52 4.26 22.76
N VAL A 294 -12.01 3.28 23.52
CA VAL A 294 -12.33 3.43 24.92
C VAL A 294 -11.31 2.73 25.80
N SER A 295 -11.16 3.19 27.05
CA SER A 295 -10.31 2.57 28.05
C SER A 295 -10.84 1.19 28.46
N SER A 296 -10.05 0.44 29.23
CA SER A 296 -10.43 -0.90 29.71
C SER A 296 -11.71 -0.91 30.57
N ASN A 297 -12.09 0.22 31.17
CA ASN A 297 -13.35 0.36 31.92
C ASN A 297 -14.57 0.56 30.99
N GLY A 298 -14.35 0.69 29.65
CA GLY A 298 -15.40 0.86 28.67
C GLY A 298 -16.10 2.23 28.68
N LYS A 299 -15.62 3.19 29.44
CA LYS A 299 -16.29 4.48 29.67
C LYS A 299 -15.54 5.68 29.10
N ASP A 300 -14.23 5.72 29.28
CA ASP A 300 -13.44 6.90 28.97
C ASP A 300 -12.81 6.78 27.58
N THR A 301 -12.91 7.82 26.77
CA THR A 301 -12.22 7.88 25.48
C THR A 301 -10.71 7.89 25.68
N THR A 302 -10.03 6.98 25.00
CA THR A 302 -8.58 6.83 25.12
C THR A 302 -7.86 7.85 24.24
N LYS A 303 -6.78 8.42 24.77
CA LYS A 303 -5.86 9.25 24.01
C LYS A 303 -4.98 8.40 23.09
N SER A 304 -4.57 8.99 21.99
CA SER A 304 -3.64 8.45 21.02
C SER A 304 -2.19 8.52 21.53
N GLN A 305 -1.24 8.12 20.70
CA GLN A 305 0.19 8.10 21.04
C GLN A 305 0.72 9.49 21.45
N ASP A 306 0.20 10.55 20.85
CA ASP A 306 0.57 11.95 21.17
C ASP A 306 0.08 12.44 22.54
N GLY A 307 -0.68 11.65 23.29
CA GLY A 307 -1.27 11.98 24.58
C GLY A 307 -2.33 13.08 24.55
N ALA A 308 -2.63 13.64 23.39
CA ALA A 308 -3.52 14.78 23.20
C ALA A 308 -4.79 14.42 22.43
N THR A 309 -4.64 13.80 21.27
CA THR A 309 -5.74 13.48 20.35
C THR A 309 -6.58 12.31 20.85
N PHE A 310 -7.91 12.40 20.77
CA PHE A 310 -8.77 11.25 20.99
C PHE A 310 -8.68 10.27 19.83
N SER A 311 -8.37 9.00 20.15
CA SER A 311 -8.17 7.96 19.14
C SER A 311 -9.49 7.59 18.45
N ARG A 312 -9.62 7.92 17.17
CA ARG A 312 -10.70 7.49 16.28
C ARG A 312 -10.23 6.23 15.54
N THR A 313 -10.87 5.12 15.76
CA THR A 313 -10.45 3.83 15.21
C THR A 313 -11.50 3.23 14.29
N THR A 314 -11.10 2.27 13.49
CA THR A 314 -11.99 1.44 12.70
C THR A 314 -11.80 -0.04 13.03
N SER A 315 -12.89 -0.80 13.04
CA SER A 315 -12.86 -2.26 13.23
C SER A 315 -12.80 -3.05 11.91
N LEU A 316 -12.49 -2.39 10.78
CA LEU A 316 -12.34 -3.09 9.50
C LEU A 316 -11.28 -4.18 9.54
N TYR A 317 -10.21 -4.00 10.33
CA TYR A 317 -9.07 -4.90 10.35
C TYR A 317 -8.64 -5.22 11.77
N GLY A 318 -8.33 -6.49 12.03
CA GLY A 318 -7.69 -6.98 13.24
C GLY A 318 -6.23 -7.37 12.99
N GLN A 319 -5.56 -7.84 14.03
CA GLN A 319 -4.12 -8.17 14.02
C GLN A 319 -3.73 -9.16 12.92
N THR A 320 -4.58 -10.12 12.62
CA THR A 320 -4.33 -11.17 11.62
C THR A 320 -5.22 -11.04 10.38
N SER A 321 -5.94 -9.93 10.25
CA SER A 321 -6.80 -9.71 9.10
C SER A 321 -6.00 -9.51 7.84
N SER A 322 -6.36 -10.23 6.80
CA SER A 322 -5.90 -9.97 5.43
C SER A 322 -6.61 -8.74 4.85
N ILE A 323 -5.95 -8.05 3.94
CA ILE A 323 -6.51 -6.90 3.24
C ILE A 323 -6.39 -7.12 1.75
N ALA A 324 -7.48 -6.91 1.02
CA ALA A 324 -7.47 -7.07 -0.43
C ALA A 324 -6.52 -6.07 -1.11
N ALA A 325 -5.50 -6.56 -1.81
CA ALA A 325 -4.70 -5.73 -2.71
C ALA A 325 -5.54 -5.29 -3.91
N VAL A 326 -6.32 -6.23 -4.46
CA VAL A 326 -7.31 -6.00 -5.50
C VAL A 326 -8.52 -6.90 -5.26
N ASN A 327 -9.72 -6.43 -5.66
CA ASN A 327 -10.94 -7.23 -5.54
C ASN A 327 -11.97 -6.92 -6.64
N GLY A 328 -13.09 -7.64 -6.65
CA GLY A 328 -14.15 -7.45 -7.61
C GLY A 328 -14.89 -6.11 -7.46
N ILE A 329 -14.85 -5.48 -6.29
CA ILE A 329 -15.37 -4.12 -6.10
C ILE A 329 -14.53 -3.12 -6.91
N ASP A 330 -13.20 -3.26 -6.91
CA ASP A 330 -12.33 -2.43 -7.74
C ASP A 330 -12.73 -2.53 -9.23
N ALA A 331 -13.04 -3.75 -9.70
CA ALA A 331 -13.51 -3.95 -11.07
C ALA A 331 -14.81 -3.17 -11.35
N ARG A 332 -15.78 -3.22 -10.44
CA ARG A 332 -17.05 -2.45 -10.58
C ARG A 332 -16.80 -0.95 -10.55
N LEU A 333 -15.89 -0.47 -9.70
CA LEU A 333 -15.55 0.97 -9.62
C LEU A 333 -14.85 1.45 -10.91
N VAL A 334 -14.01 0.62 -11.53
CA VAL A 334 -13.42 0.89 -12.85
C VAL A 334 -14.50 1.00 -13.92
N GLU A 335 -15.45 0.06 -13.95
CA GLU A 335 -16.57 0.10 -14.89
C GLU A 335 -17.47 1.33 -14.69
N ALA A 336 -17.75 1.69 -13.44
CA ALA A 336 -18.54 2.88 -13.12
C ALA A 336 -17.85 4.16 -13.59
N GLU A 337 -16.54 4.26 -13.41
CA GLU A 337 -15.75 5.42 -13.84
C GLU A 337 -15.69 5.51 -15.38
N ALA A 338 -15.51 4.39 -16.07
CA ALA A 338 -15.54 4.35 -17.53
C ALA A 338 -16.91 4.72 -18.09
N ALA A 339 -18.00 4.29 -17.45
CA ALA A 339 -19.35 4.67 -17.81
C ALA A 339 -19.55 6.19 -17.69
N LEU A 340 -19.08 6.79 -16.58
CA LEU A 340 -19.14 8.24 -16.38
C LEU A 340 -18.35 8.99 -17.46
N ALA A 341 -17.13 8.55 -17.75
CA ALA A 341 -16.28 9.15 -18.78
C ALA A 341 -16.87 9.06 -20.19
N ALA A 342 -17.65 8.01 -20.47
CA ALA A 342 -18.40 7.85 -21.71
C ALA A 342 -19.72 8.67 -21.75
N GLY A 343 -20.00 9.51 -20.73
CA GLY A 343 -21.23 10.27 -20.65
C GLY A 343 -22.45 9.46 -20.17
N ASN A 344 -22.27 8.20 -19.82
CA ASN A 344 -23.34 7.31 -19.33
C ASN A 344 -23.51 7.39 -17.81
N ALA A 345 -24.07 8.50 -17.33
CA ALA A 345 -24.32 8.71 -15.91
C ALA A 345 -25.30 7.67 -15.32
N ALA A 346 -26.29 7.25 -16.09
CA ALA A 346 -27.23 6.21 -15.64
C ALA A 346 -26.53 4.85 -15.45
N GLY A 347 -25.62 4.49 -16.33
CA GLY A 347 -24.78 3.29 -16.22
C GLY A 347 -23.89 3.33 -14.98
N MET A 348 -23.21 4.46 -14.73
CA MET A 348 -22.44 4.68 -13.51
C MET A 348 -23.27 4.45 -12.26
N LEU A 349 -24.45 5.10 -12.18
CA LEU A 349 -25.35 4.98 -11.02
C LEU A 349 -25.87 3.56 -10.83
N SER A 350 -26.23 2.87 -11.94
CA SER A 350 -26.66 1.48 -11.88
C SER A 350 -25.60 0.57 -11.27
N ILE A 351 -24.33 0.71 -11.67
CA ILE A 351 -23.23 -0.08 -11.12
C ILE A 351 -23.02 0.24 -9.64
N LEU A 352 -22.96 1.53 -9.27
CA LEU A 352 -22.77 1.95 -7.88
C LEU A 352 -23.93 1.48 -6.99
N ASN A 353 -25.16 1.58 -7.47
CA ASN A 353 -26.34 1.13 -6.73
C ASN A 353 -26.41 -0.39 -6.58
N THR A 354 -25.91 -1.14 -7.55
CA THR A 354 -25.75 -2.60 -7.45
C THR A 354 -24.76 -2.94 -6.33
N LEU A 355 -23.61 -2.25 -6.26
CA LEU A 355 -22.66 -2.41 -5.15
C LEU A 355 -23.33 -2.07 -3.80
N ARG A 356 -24.05 -0.99 -3.72
CA ARG A 356 -24.73 -0.53 -2.48
C ARG A 356 -25.85 -1.45 -2.02
N ALA A 357 -26.51 -2.11 -2.93
CA ALA A 357 -27.55 -3.11 -2.62
C ALA A 357 -26.95 -4.46 -2.15
N THR A 358 -25.67 -4.71 -2.41
CA THR A 358 -25.01 -5.95 -2.00
C THR A 358 -24.74 -5.94 -0.50
N THR A 359 -25.18 -6.99 0.19
CA THR A 359 -24.80 -7.19 1.60
C THR A 359 -23.31 -7.52 1.68
N ILE A 360 -22.53 -6.64 2.30
CA ILE A 360 -21.11 -6.87 2.54
C ILE A 360 -20.96 -7.36 3.97
N VAL A 361 -20.53 -8.61 4.10
CA VAL A 361 -20.12 -9.16 5.38
C VAL A 361 -18.70 -8.70 5.63
N LEU A 362 -18.55 -7.65 6.42
CA LEU A 362 -17.24 -7.31 7.00
C LEU A 362 -17.04 -8.26 8.16
N VAL A 363 -16.11 -9.20 8.01
CA VAL A 363 -15.75 -10.11 9.11
C VAL A 363 -15.18 -9.23 10.22
N ALA A 364 -15.85 -9.22 11.38
CA ALA A 364 -15.32 -8.54 12.55
C ALA A 364 -13.93 -9.07 12.86
N PRO A 365 -12.92 -8.21 13.03
CA PRO A 365 -11.64 -8.66 13.49
C PRO A 365 -11.80 -9.34 14.84
N SER A 366 -11.13 -10.49 15.02
CA SER A 366 -11.03 -11.11 16.34
C SER A 366 -10.60 -10.08 17.36
N PRO A 367 -11.24 -9.98 18.52
CA PRO A 367 -10.76 -9.05 19.55
C PRO A 367 -9.28 -9.34 19.79
N ASN A 368 -8.46 -8.30 19.86
CA ASN A 368 -7.07 -8.49 20.27
C ASN A 368 -7.03 -9.07 21.70
N ALA A 369 -5.94 -9.73 22.07
CA ALA A 369 -5.75 -10.33 23.39
C ALA A 369 -5.89 -9.34 24.56
N SER A 370 -5.92 -8.05 24.31
CA SER A 370 -6.13 -6.98 25.29
C SER A 370 -7.61 -6.57 25.48
N GLY A 371 -8.54 -7.17 24.75
CA GLY A 371 -9.98 -7.12 25.07
C GLY A 371 -10.69 -5.78 25.02
N THR A 372 -10.10 -4.76 24.41
CA THR A 372 -10.56 -3.38 24.53
C THR A 372 -11.41 -2.86 23.34
N HIS A 373 -11.69 -3.71 22.36
CA HIS A 373 -12.63 -3.36 21.30
C HIS A 373 -13.82 -4.31 21.35
N PRO A 374 -15.04 -3.81 21.61
CA PRO A 374 -16.22 -4.63 21.37
C PRO A 374 -16.20 -5.03 19.90
N GLY A 375 -16.15 -6.32 19.64
CA GLY A 375 -16.21 -6.86 18.28
C GLY A 375 -17.52 -6.38 17.64
N LEU A 376 -17.45 -5.36 16.80
CA LEU A 376 -18.58 -4.95 16.00
C LEU A 376 -18.68 -5.95 14.85
N THR A 377 -19.53 -6.95 15.03
CA THR A 377 -19.97 -7.77 13.90
C THR A 377 -20.77 -6.84 13.00
N TYR A 378 -20.19 -6.48 11.86
CA TYR A 378 -20.82 -5.57 10.95
C TYR A 378 -21.36 -6.34 9.76
N THR A 379 -22.66 -6.45 9.67
CA THR A 379 -23.38 -6.77 8.44
C THR A 379 -23.81 -5.45 7.83
N ALA A 380 -23.16 -4.99 6.76
CA ALA A 380 -23.66 -3.86 6.03
C ALA A 380 -25.00 -4.27 5.41
N ASN A 381 -26.10 -3.83 5.99
CA ASN A 381 -27.37 -3.84 5.29
C ASN A 381 -27.22 -3.02 4.00
N ALA A 382 -28.04 -3.33 3.00
CA ALA A 382 -28.06 -2.58 1.75
C ALA A 382 -28.04 -1.07 2.04
N LEU A 383 -27.08 -0.36 1.44
CA LEU A 383 -27.01 1.09 1.55
C LEU A 383 -28.15 1.72 0.74
N PRO A 384 -28.69 2.88 1.12
CA PRO A 384 -29.66 3.61 0.30
C PRO A 384 -29.14 3.85 -1.11
N ALA A 385 -30.00 3.72 -2.10
CA ALA A 385 -29.65 3.99 -3.49
C ALA A 385 -29.26 5.47 -3.67
N LEU A 386 -28.28 5.70 -4.54
CA LEU A 386 -27.85 7.02 -4.96
C LEU A 386 -28.80 7.57 -6.02
N ALA A 387 -29.19 8.83 -5.88
CA ALA A 387 -29.83 9.59 -6.92
C ALA A 387 -28.81 10.31 -7.80
N ASP A 388 -29.19 10.64 -9.03
CA ASP A 388 -28.34 11.47 -9.90
C ASP A 388 -28.25 12.89 -9.32
N PRO A 389 -27.05 13.41 -9.03
CA PRO A 389 -26.87 14.75 -8.48
C PRO A 389 -27.02 15.88 -9.54
N GLY A 390 -27.30 15.55 -10.79
CA GLY A 390 -27.73 16.47 -11.84
C GLY A 390 -26.59 17.11 -12.68
N SER A 391 -25.44 17.44 -12.09
CA SER A 391 -24.34 18.06 -12.84
C SER A 391 -23.16 17.13 -13.06
N ALA A 392 -22.33 17.41 -14.07
CA ALA A 392 -21.11 16.62 -14.37
C ALA A 392 -20.15 16.61 -13.17
N ASP A 393 -19.89 17.78 -12.59
CA ASP A 393 -18.99 17.89 -11.43
C ASP A 393 -19.52 17.17 -10.20
N ALA A 394 -20.83 17.23 -9.95
CA ALA A 394 -21.47 16.54 -8.83
C ALA A 394 -21.42 15.01 -9.02
N ARG A 395 -21.54 14.50 -10.27
CA ARG A 395 -21.39 13.08 -10.59
C ARG A 395 -19.95 12.59 -10.38
N ILE A 396 -18.94 13.38 -10.76
CA ILE A 396 -17.53 13.10 -10.45
C ILE A 396 -17.33 13.03 -8.94
N ASN A 397 -17.82 14.02 -8.18
CA ASN A 397 -17.72 14.04 -6.73
C ASN A 397 -18.37 12.80 -6.09
N LEU A 398 -19.56 12.43 -6.57
CA LEU A 398 -20.28 11.26 -6.09
C LEU A 398 -19.47 9.97 -6.32
N LEU A 399 -18.94 9.77 -7.53
CA LEU A 399 -18.12 8.61 -7.87
C LEU A 399 -16.87 8.51 -6.99
N PHE A 400 -16.10 9.58 -6.86
CA PHE A 400 -14.86 9.57 -6.08
C PHE A 400 -15.13 9.48 -4.57
N ARG A 401 -16.28 9.95 -4.08
CA ARG A 401 -16.74 9.69 -2.72
C ARG A 401 -17.10 8.22 -2.51
N GLU A 402 -17.81 7.59 -3.43
CA GLU A 402 -18.09 6.14 -3.37
C GLU A 402 -16.79 5.33 -3.39
N LYS A 403 -15.85 5.67 -4.27
CA LYS A 403 -14.52 5.03 -4.29
C LYS A 403 -13.81 5.17 -2.95
N ALA A 404 -13.79 6.34 -2.34
CA ALA A 404 -13.11 6.60 -1.07
C ALA A 404 -13.58 5.65 0.05
N PHE A 405 -14.89 5.40 0.17
CA PHE A 405 -15.42 4.48 1.18
C PHE A 405 -15.23 3.00 0.83
N TRP A 406 -15.31 2.62 -0.45
CA TRP A 406 -15.10 1.24 -0.88
C TRP A 406 -13.64 0.80 -0.83
N THR A 407 -12.71 1.74 -0.93
CA THR A 407 -11.27 1.45 -1.00
C THR A 407 -10.48 1.99 0.18
N PHE A 408 -11.16 2.41 1.26
CA PHE A 408 -10.52 2.97 2.45
C PHE A 408 -9.32 2.13 2.90
N THR A 409 -8.18 2.80 3.12
CA THR A 409 -6.89 2.21 3.55
C THR A 409 -6.32 1.11 2.65
N ARG A 410 -6.71 1.06 1.36
CA ARG A 410 -6.19 0.12 0.37
C ARG A 410 -5.23 0.76 -0.63
N GLY A 411 -4.63 1.91 -0.28
CA GLY A 411 -3.62 2.61 -1.08
C GLY A 411 -4.12 3.14 -2.42
N GLN A 412 -5.40 3.50 -2.52
CA GLN A 412 -5.98 4.00 -3.77
C GLN A 412 -6.32 5.50 -3.70
N ARG A 413 -6.62 6.01 -2.51
CA ARG A 413 -7.14 7.35 -2.32
C ARG A 413 -6.20 8.43 -2.85
N LEU A 414 -4.90 8.38 -2.54
CA LEU A 414 -3.93 9.35 -3.03
C LEU A 414 -3.87 9.38 -4.56
N GLY A 415 -3.82 8.20 -5.20
CA GLY A 415 -3.87 8.10 -6.65
C GLY A 415 -5.15 8.69 -7.26
N ASP A 416 -6.31 8.49 -6.60
CA ASP A 416 -7.58 9.07 -7.04
C ASP A 416 -7.61 10.60 -6.89
N LEU A 417 -7.08 11.17 -5.81
CA LEU A 417 -6.97 12.63 -5.65
C LEU A 417 -6.05 13.25 -6.71
N ARG A 418 -4.89 12.63 -6.97
CA ARG A 418 -3.98 13.05 -8.05
C ARG A 418 -4.66 13.01 -9.42
N ARG A 419 -5.47 11.99 -9.69
CA ARG A 419 -6.22 11.89 -10.94
C ARG A 419 -7.31 12.95 -11.06
N LEU A 420 -7.98 13.33 -9.96
CA LEU A 420 -8.93 14.45 -9.98
C LEU A 420 -8.25 15.74 -10.46
N VAL A 421 -7.02 15.97 -10.07
CA VAL A 421 -6.25 17.15 -10.56
C VAL A 421 -5.81 16.92 -12.02
N ARG A 422 -5.11 15.81 -12.31
CA ARG A 422 -4.49 15.57 -13.62
C ARG A 422 -5.50 15.31 -14.73
N GLN A 423 -6.47 14.43 -14.50
CA GLN A 423 -7.39 13.94 -15.53
C GLN A 423 -8.72 14.71 -15.55
N TYR A 424 -9.23 15.11 -14.38
CA TYR A 424 -10.51 15.83 -14.25
C TYR A 424 -10.35 17.35 -14.14
N LYS A 425 -9.11 17.86 -14.29
CA LYS A 425 -8.75 19.27 -14.39
C LYS A 425 -9.17 20.14 -13.19
N ARG A 426 -9.20 19.53 -11.99
CA ARG A 426 -9.41 20.26 -10.76
C ARG A 426 -8.10 20.87 -10.25
N THR A 427 -8.18 21.93 -9.46
CA THR A 427 -7.01 22.43 -8.74
C THR A 427 -6.74 21.57 -7.51
N ALA A 428 -5.49 21.53 -7.04
CA ALA A 428 -5.15 20.84 -5.79
C ALA A 428 -6.01 21.34 -4.62
N ASP A 429 -6.25 22.65 -4.54
CA ASP A 429 -7.06 23.30 -3.49
C ASP A 429 -8.57 23.01 -3.59
N GLN A 430 -9.03 22.35 -4.64
CA GLN A 430 -10.39 21.83 -4.75
C GLN A 430 -10.52 20.35 -4.35
N VAL A 431 -9.37 19.68 -4.18
CA VAL A 431 -9.31 18.21 -4.04
C VAL A 431 -8.74 17.79 -2.70
N TYR A 432 -7.63 18.39 -2.30
CA TYR A 432 -6.92 18.02 -1.08
C TYR A 432 -7.38 18.85 0.13
N PRO A 433 -7.17 18.34 1.37
CA PRO A 433 -7.37 19.11 2.59
C PRO A 433 -6.60 20.44 2.56
N ILE A 434 -7.25 21.52 2.95
CA ILE A 434 -6.65 22.86 3.02
C ILE A 434 -7.15 23.62 4.26
N GLY A 435 -6.45 24.68 4.62
CA GLY A 435 -6.75 25.53 5.76
C GLY A 435 -5.94 25.16 6.98
N SER A 436 -6.48 25.39 8.17
CA SER A 436 -5.77 25.11 9.42
C SER A 436 -5.77 23.60 9.71
N HIS A 437 -4.60 23.11 10.13
CA HIS A 437 -4.44 21.76 10.65
C HIS A 437 -4.71 21.74 12.16
N TYR A 438 -5.29 20.66 12.67
CA TYR A 438 -5.73 20.59 14.08
C TYR A 438 -4.56 20.62 15.10
N ARG A 439 -3.33 20.40 14.66
CA ARG A 439 -2.12 20.52 15.49
C ARG A 439 -1.47 21.91 15.45
N GLY A 440 -2.14 22.89 14.86
CA GLY A 440 -1.72 24.30 14.84
C GLY A 440 -0.98 24.75 13.59
N ALA A 441 -0.67 23.83 12.67
CA ALA A 441 -0.09 24.16 11.37
C ALA A 441 -1.18 24.58 10.36
N THR A 442 -0.75 24.90 9.14
CA THR A 442 -1.61 25.04 7.96
C THR A 442 -1.23 23.98 6.95
N TYR A 443 -2.22 23.35 6.30
CA TYR A 443 -1.94 22.40 5.23
C TYR A 443 -1.07 23.04 4.14
N GLY A 444 -0.04 22.32 3.71
CA GLY A 444 0.86 22.71 2.64
C GLY A 444 0.35 22.32 1.25
N ALA A 445 1.27 22.29 0.28
CA ALA A 445 0.96 22.13 -1.12
C ALA A 445 1.30 20.74 -1.70
N ASP A 446 1.90 19.84 -0.93
CA ASP A 446 2.30 18.53 -1.45
C ASP A 446 1.07 17.71 -1.85
N VAL A 447 1.16 17.10 -3.03
CA VAL A 447 0.13 16.25 -3.63
C VAL A 447 0.69 14.86 -3.99
N THR A 448 1.97 14.64 -3.67
CA THR A 448 2.72 13.39 -3.90
C THR A 448 3.69 13.15 -2.75
N LEU A 449 4.02 11.91 -2.51
CA LEU A 449 5.17 11.56 -1.66
C LEU A 449 6.47 11.89 -2.43
N PRO A 450 7.49 12.48 -1.78
CA PRO A 450 8.78 12.73 -2.43
C PRO A 450 9.58 11.43 -2.61
N ILE A 451 10.43 11.39 -3.63
CA ILE A 451 11.58 10.48 -3.66
C ILE A 451 12.61 11.06 -2.68
N THR A 452 13.04 10.26 -1.71
CA THR A 452 13.82 10.73 -0.58
C THR A 452 15.31 10.90 -0.89
N THR A 453 16.03 11.60 0.00
CA THR A 453 17.48 11.77 -0.11
C THR A 453 18.25 10.45 -0.07
N GLY A 454 17.65 9.38 0.45
CA GLY A 454 18.22 8.03 0.38
C GLY A 454 18.49 7.59 -1.06
N GLU A 455 17.59 7.90 -1.99
CA GLU A 455 17.78 7.60 -3.42
C GLU A 455 18.90 8.47 -4.04
N SER A 456 18.90 9.78 -3.79
CA SER A 456 19.92 10.67 -4.36
C SER A 456 21.35 10.38 -3.82
N ASN A 457 21.46 9.81 -2.62
CA ASN A 457 22.73 9.40 -2.04
C ASN A 457 23.23 8.07 -2.62
N GLY A 458 22.32 7.16 -2.97
CA GLY A 458 22.64 5.82 -3.48
C GLY A 458 22.66 5.70 -5.00
N ASN A 459 21.98 6.60 -5.72
CA ASN A 459 21.82 6.54 -7.17
C ASN A 459 22.34 7.83 -7.83
N PRO A 460 23.54 7.82 -8.46
CA PRO A 460 24.10 8.99 -9.12
C PRO A 460 23.26 9.50 -10.30
N ASN A 461 22.36 8.67 -10.86
CA ASN A 461 21.45 9.07 -11.94
C ASN A 461 20.28 9.91 -11.45
N PHE A 462 19.96 9.85 -10.16
CA PHE A 462 18.84 10.59 -9.57
C PHE A 462 19.32 11.93 -8.97
N LYS A 463 18.75 13.03 -9.43
CA LYS A 463 19.06 14.39 -8.96
C LYS A 463 17.86 15.11 -8.31
N GLY A 464 16.78 14.39 -8.08
CA GLY A 464 15.51 14.88 -7.58
C GLY A 464 14.35 14.52 -8.49
N CYS A 465 13.13 14.77 -8.04
CA CYS A 465 11.94 14.60 -8.87
C CYS A 465 12.02 15.49 -10.12
N LEU A 466 11.51 15.03 -11.25
CA LEU A 466 11.34 15.85 -12.45
C LEU A 466 10.36 16.99 -12.17
N ASP A 467 9.30 16.70 -11.48
CA ASP A 467 8.33 17.66 -10.93
C ASP A 467 7.52 16.98 -9.80
N LYS A 468 6.72 17.80 -9.08
CA LYS A 468 5.78 17.34 -8.05
C LYS A 468 4.32 17.38 -8.51
N ASN A 469 4.08 17.41 -9.82
CA ASN A 469 2.73 17.41 -10.36
C ASN A 469 2.00 16.10 -10.04
N PRO A 470 0.68 16.15 -9.83
CA PRO A 470 -0.13 14.98 -9.51
C PRO A 470 -0.28 13.99 -10.67
#